data_9c249211382f252e0ad78e597ea92e08
#
_entry.id   9c249211382f252e0ad78e597ea92e08
#
_cell.length_a   1.000
_cell.length_b   1.000
_cell.length_c   1.000
_cell.angle_alpha   90.00
_cell.angle_beta   90.00
_cell.angle_gamma   90.00
#
_symmetry.space_group_name_H-M   'P 1'
#
loop_
_entity.id
_entity.type
_entity.pdbx_description
1 polymer ?
#
loop_
_entity_poly.entity_id
_entity_poly.type
_entity_poly.pdbx_seq_one_letter_code
_entity_poly.pdbx_strand_id
1 'polypeptide(L)'
;MKKQLINYETLTKITAAISATREPEEIVLMTVESVKSALDVKGCTVFLIDRQTDELAIAGSYGLSQEYLDKGPISALASIAATFKEGPVAIYDVADDPRIQYPEAALKEGIASILSVPIHVHDRVIGALRVYTSEPWEFTMEDVNFVQAVAQITGMAIDLCRLNKGYKYSIEVLKTMRDPKYLKAV
;
A
#
# COMPACT_ATOMS: atom_id res chain seq x y z
N MET A 1 -14.31 14.15 -18.46
CA MET A 1 -13.90 12.84 -17.91
C MET A 1 -15.11 12.11 -17.34
N LYS A 2 -15.40 10.86 -17.74
CA LYS A 2 -16.47 10.08 -17.09
C LYS A 2 -15.93 9.61 -15.75
N LYS A 3 -16.38 10.22 -14.66
CA LYS A 3 -16.15 9.72 -13.32
C LYS A 3 -16.78 8.32 -13.25
N GLN A 4 -15.95 7.29 -13.14
CA GLN A 4 -16.48 5.94 -12.98
C GLN A 4 -17.14 5.90 -11.60
N LEU A 5 -18.41 5.55 -11.56
CA LEU A 5 -19.12 5.34 -10.31
C LEU A 5 -18.44 4.19 -9.58
N ILE A 6 -17.76 4.51 -8.50
CA ILE A 6 -17.24 3.52 -7.57
C ILE A 6 -18.47 2.85 -6.95
N ASN A 7 -18.64 1.59 -7.24
CA ASN A 7 -19.77 0.84 -6.73
C ASN A 7 -19.29 -0.28 -5.79
N TYR A 8 -20.22 -0.77 -4.97
CA TYR A 8 -19.95 -1.89 -4.06
C TYR A 8 -19.48 -3.16 -4.77
N GLU A 9 -19.85 -3.35 -6.03
CA GLU A 9 -19.39 -4.46 -6.85
C GLU A 9 -17.89 -4.44 -7.07
N THR A 10 -17.31 -3.27 -7.35
CA THR A 10 -15.87 -3.09 -7.51
C THR A 10 -15.13 -3.43 -6.20
N LEU A 11 -15.63 -2.90 -5.07
CA LEU A 11 -15.03 -3.20 -3.77
C LEU A 11 -15.12 -4.70 -3.44
N THR A 12 -16.24 -5.34 -3.75
CA THR A 12 -16.44 -6.78 -3.54
C THR A 12 -15.46 -7.59 -4.39
N LYS A 13 -15.23 -7.24 -5.66
CA LYS A 13 -14.26 -7.90 -6.52
C LYS A 13 -12.83 -7.79 -5.97
N ILE A 14 -12.45 -6.58 -5.54
CA ILE A 14 -11.13 -6.35 -4.91
C ILE A 14 -10.96 -7.19 -3.65
N THR A 15 -11.96 -7.18 -2.78
CA THR A 15 -11.93 -7.95 -1.54
C THR A 15 -11.82 -9.45 -1.80
N ALA A 16 -12.59 -9.97 -2.77
CA ALA A 16 -12.54 -11.38 -3.15
C ALA A 16 -11.15 -11.76 -3.71
N ALA A 17 -10.57 -10.92 -4.56
CA ALA A 17 -9.24 -11.14 -5.11
C ALA A 17 -8.16 -11.19 -4.01
N ILE A 18 -8.15 -10.20 -3.12
CA ILE A 18 -7.21 -10.15 -1.98
C ILE A 18 -7.38 -11.36 -1.06
N SER A 19 -8.61 -11.82 -0.85
CA SER A 19 -8.91 -12.96 0.03
C SER A 19 -8.51 -14.32 -0.57
N ALA A 20 -8.28 -14.39 -1.88
CA ALA A 20 -7.96 -15.63 -2.59
C ALA A 20 -6.50 -16.06 -2.43
N THR A 21 -5.61 -15.14 -2.09
CA THR A 21 -4.17 -15.40 -1.93
C THR A 21 -3.73 -15.42 -0.46
N ARG A 22 -2.61 -16.06 -0.21
CA ARG A 22 -1.97 -16.16 1.13
C ARG A 22 -0.56 -15.59 1.16
N GLU A 23 -0.08 -15.09 0.02
CA GLU A 23 1.25 -14.49 -0.10
C GLU A 23 1.12 -12.96 -0.07
N PRO A 24 1.81 -12.28 0.86
CA PRO A 24 1.71 -10.83 1.02
C PRO A 24 2.05 -10.05 -0.27
N GLU A 25 3.00 -10.55 -1.04
CA GLU A 25 3.44 -9.95 -2.29
C GLU A 25 2.32 -9.96 -3.34
N GLU A 26 1.58 -11.06 -3.45
CA GLU A 26 0.42 -11.18 -4.34
C GLU A 26 -0.72 -10.25 -3.90
N ILE A 27 -0.98 -10.16 -2.59
CA ILE A 27 -2.00 -9.24 -2.05
C ILE A 27 -1.70 -7.81 -2.48
N VAL A 28 -0.45 -7.38 -2.36
CA VAL A 28 -0.02 -6.03 -2.73
C VAL A 28 -0.21 -5.79 -4.22
N LEU A 29 0.24 -6.71 -5.09
CA LEU A 29 0.09 -6.59 -6.54
C LEU A 29 -1.37 -6.51 -6.95
N MET A 30 -2.22 -7.41 -6.44
CA MET A 30 -3.66 -7.41 -6.71
C MET A 30 -4.33 -6.11 -6.24
N THR A 31 -3.88 -5.55 -5.12
CA THR A 31 -4.37 -4.27 -4.62
C THR A 31 -4.08 -3.15 -5.61
N VAL A 32 -2.81 -2.97 -6.02
CA VAL A 32 -2.42 -1.84 -6.88
C VAL A 32 -3.03 -1.94 -8.28
N GLU A 33 -3.13 -3.14 -8.85
CA GLU A 33 -3.79 -3.38 -10.13
C GLU A 33 -5.29 -3.09 -10.06
N SER A 34 -5.95 -3.57 -9.01
CA SER A 34 -7.38 -3.40 -8.83
C SER A 34 -7.77 -1.95 -8.61
N VAL A 35 -7.03 -1.22 -7.76
CA VAL A 35 -7.27 0.21 -7.50
C VAL A 35 -7.04 1.03 -8.75
N LYS A 36 -5.92 0.80 -9.47
CA LYS A 36 -5.66 1.49 -10.73
C LYS A 36 -6.78 1.29 -11.73
N SER A 37 -7.24 0.05 -11.90
CA SER A 37 -8.29 -0.27 -12.85
C SER A 37 -9.66 0.27 -12.44
N ALA A 38 -9.98 0.24 -11.13
CA ALA A 38 -11.26 0.72 -10.61
C ALA A 38 -11.43 2.23 -10.71
N LEU A 39 -10.36 2.99 -10.51
CA LEU A 39 -10.36 4.45 -10.58
C LEU A 39 -9.96 4.99 -11.96
N ASP A 40 -9.50 4.14 -12.87
CA ASP A 40 -8.95 4.53 -14.18
C ASP A 40 -7.85 5.60 -14.06
N VAL A 41 -6.95 5.39 -13.09
CA VAL A 41 -5.86 6.31 -12.78
C VAL A 41 -4.56 5.91 -13.46
N LYS A 42 -3.56 6.81 -13.46
CA LYS A 42 -2.23 6.56 -14.04
C LYS A 42 -1.53 5.40 -13.36
N GLY A 43 -1.50 5.38 -12.05
CA GLY A 43 -0.80 4.34 -11.29
C GLY A 43 -1.22 4.26 -9.84
N CYS A 44 -0.78 3.18 -9.19
CA CYS A 44 -0.99 2.94 -7.78
C CYS A 44 0.24 2.28 -7.18
N THR A 45 0.57 2.60 -5.93
CA THR A 45 1.71 2.02 -5.20
C THR A 45 1.36 1.77 -3.75
N VAL A 46 1.72 0.59 -3.26
CA VAL A 46 1.74 0.27 -1.82
C VAL A 46 3.16 0.47 -1.30
N PHE A 47 3.29 1.30 -0.29
CA PHE A 47 4.50 1.47 0.50
C PHE A 47 4.32 0.79 1.85
N LEU A 48 5.37 0.16 2.35
CA LEU A 48 5.44 -0.34 3.73
C LEU A 48 6.59 0.34 4.45
N ILE A 49 6.42 0.60 5.74
CA ILE A 49 7.45 1.19 6.59
C ILE A 49 8.50 0.13 6.88
N ASP A 50 9.75 0.40 6.52
CA ASP A 50 10.90 -0.34 7.00
C ASP A 50 11.18 0.11 8.44
N ARG A 51 11.06 -0.82 9.39
CA ARG A 51 11.23 -0.54 10.81
C ARG A 51 12.68 -0.30 11.24
N GLN A 52 13.64 -0.58 10.37
CA GLN A 52 15.08 -0.37 10.67
C GLN A 52 15.52 1.02 10.26
N THR A 53 14.97 1.53 9.14
CA THR A 53 15.38 2.81 8.55
C THR A 53 14.36 3.93 8.74
N ASP A 54 13.11 3.60 9.15
CA ASP A 54 11.95 4.49 9.14
C ASP A 54 11.67 5.08 7.74
N GLU A 55 12.07 4.38 6.69
CA GLU A 55 11.80 4.73 5.31
C GLU A 55 10.61 3.96 4.75
N LEU A 56 10.01 4.51 3.69
CA LEU A 56 8.96 3.86 2.93
C LEU A 56 9.58 3.01 1.82
N ALA A 57 9.56 1.71 1.99
CA ALA A 57 9.91 0.76 0.94
C ALA A 57 8.71 0.49 0.02
N ILE A 58 8.95 0.42 -1.28
CA ILE A 58 7.94 0.03 -2.25
C ILE A 58 7.67 -1.47 -2.09
N ALA A 59 6.46 -1.82 -1.66
CA ALA A 59 6.02 -3.21 -1.58
C ALA A 59 5.46 -3.71 -2.91
N GLY A 60 4.84 -2.83 -3.69
CA GLY A 60 4.39 -3.11 -5.05
C GLY A 60 3.83 -1.86 -5.71
N SER A 61 3.89 -1.82 -7.04
CA SER A 61 3.45 -0.71 -7.87
C SER A 61 2.89 -1.21 -9.19
N TYR A 62 1.92 -0.46 -9.73
CA TYR A 62 1.36 -0.73 -11.05
C TYR A 62 1.05 0.56 -11.79
N GLY A 63 1.47 0.65 -13.06
CA GLY A 63 1.21 1.78 -13.94
C GLY A 63 2.21 2.94 -13.86
N LEU A 64 3.30 2.80 -13.09
CA LEU A 64 4.39 3.75 -13.00
C LEU A 64 5.67 3.18 -13.63
N SER A 65 6.51 4.06 -14.16
CA SER A 65 7.80 3.66 -14.75
C SER A 65 8.82 3.25 -13.68
N GLN A 66 9.75 2.37 -14.05
CA GLN A 66 10.85 1.99 -13.17
C GLN A 66 11.71 3.20 -12.81
N GLU A 67 11.93 4.12 -13.73
CA GLU A 67 12.68 5.37 -13.50
C GLU A 67 12.05 6.19 -12.36
N TYR A 68 10.72 6.32 -12.35
CA TYR A 68 10.03 7.01 -11.27
C TYR A 68 10.08 6.25 -9.93
N LEU A 69 10.05 4.92 -9.98
CA LEU A 69 10.17 4.10 -8.76
C LEU A 69 11.57 4.21 -8.14
N ASP A 70 12.60 4.34 -8.95
CA ASP A 70 14.02 4.43 -8.54
C ASP A 70 14.49 5.87 -8.23
N LYS A 71 13.58 6.84 -8.13
CA LYS A 71 13.89 8.28 -7.90
C LYS A 71 14.65 8.60 -6.61
N GLY A 72 14.73 7.66 -5.70
CA GLY A 72 15.41 7.80 -4.41
C GLY A 72 14.55 7.41 -3.21
N PRO A 73 15.14 7.36 -2.00
CA PRO A 73 14.47 6.95 -0.79
C PRO A 73 13.34 7.91 -0.43
N ILE A 74 12.21 7.37 -0.02
CA ILE A 74 11.04 8.14 0.40
C ILE A 74 11.00 8.14 1.93
N SER A 75 11.30 9.29 2.52
CA SER A 75 11.23 9.46 3.96
C SER A 75 9.78 9.40 4.44
N ALA A 76 9.49 8.55 5.41
CA ALA A 76 8.19 8.52 6.08
C ALA A 76 7.91 9.83 6.83
N LEU A 77 8.97 10.58 7.20
CA LEU A 77 8.85 11.83 7.95
C LEU A 77 8.72 13.07 7.04
N ALA A 78 9.24 13.04 5.81
CA ALA A 78 9.26 14.19 4.91
C ALA A 78 8.21 14.13 3.81
N SER A 79 7.99 12.97 3.21
CA SER A 79 7.10 12.82 2.06
C SER A 79 5.69 12.44 2.49
N ILE A 80 4.77 13.40 2.44
CA ILE A 80 3.37 13.19 2.80
C ILE A 80 3.27 12.59 4.24
N ALA A 81 4.17 13.04 5.13
CA ALA A 81 4.22 12.63 6.53
C ALA A 81 2.89 12.89 7.26
N ALA A 82 2.12 13.85 6.80
CA ALA A 82 0.76 14.12 7.25
C ALA A 82 -0.14 12.87 7.13
N THR A 83 0.06 12.01 6.11
CA THR A 83 -0.69 10.76 5.95
C THR A 83 -0.59 9.86 7.18
N PHE A 84 0.56 9.85 7.86
CA PHE A 84 0.78 9.00 9.03
C PHE A 84 0.28 9.61 10.34
N LYS A 85 0.09 10.95 10.38
CA LYS A 85 -0.35 11.67 11.57
C LYS A 85 -1.80 12.13 11.49
N GLU A 86 -2.24 12.53 10.30
CA GLU A 86 -3.49 13.25 10.09
C GLU A 86 -4.52 12.43 9.28
N GLY A 87 -4.11 11.30 8.70
CA GLY A 87 -4.96 10.45 7.86
C GLY A 87 -4.75 10.70 6.37
N PRO A 88 -5.77 10.50 5.51
CA PRO A 88 -5.66 10.66 4.07
C PRO A 88 -5.21 12.08 3.66
N VAL A 89 -4.26 12.15 2.72
CA VAL A 89 -3.76 13.41 2.15
C VAL A 89 -3.97 13.41 0.65
N ALA A 90 -4.69 14.42 0.17
CA ALA A 90 -4.85 14.69 -1.26
C ALA A 90 -3.98 15.87 -1.68
N ILE A 91 -3.26 15.69 -2.78
CA ILE A 91 -2.45 16.70 -3.46
C ILE A 91 -3.06 16.92 -4.82
N TYR A 92 -3.55 18.12 -5.05
CA TYR A 92 -4.22 18.48 -6.30
C TYR A 92 -3.22 18.75 -7.43
N ASP A 93 -2.11 19.43 -7.10
CA ASP A 93 -1.05 19.76 -8.06
C ASP A 93 0.33 19.42 -7.48
N VAL A 94 1.00 18.46 -8.11
CA VAL A 94 2.33 18.02 -7.67
C VAL A 94 3.42 19.05 -7.96
N ALA A 95 3.19 20.02 -8.85
CA ALA A 95 4.17 21.06 -9.19
C ALA A 95 4.31 22.11 -8.09
N ASP A 96 3.21 22.43 -7.41
CA ASP A 96 3.15 23.55 -6.45
C ASP A 96 3.08 23.10 -5.00
N ASP A 97 2.86 21.80 -4.72
CA ASP A 97 2.67 21.32 -3.35
C ASP A 97 4.02 21.04 -2.65
N PRO A 98 4.37 21.77 -1.58
CA PRO A 98 5.64 21.62 -0.87
C PRO A 98 5.81 20.27 -0.16
N ARG A 99 4.75 19.47 -0.04
CA ARG A 99 4.80 18.14 0.56
C ARG A 99 5.35 17.08 -0.38
N ILE A 100 5.57 17.42 -1.66
CA ILE A 100 6.16 16.50 -2.64
C ILE A 100 7.68 16.51 -2.52
N GLN A 101 8.26 15.36 -2.21
CA GLN A 101 9.71 15.22 -2.06
C GLN A 101 10.46 15.27 -3.38
N TYR A 102 9.88 14.78 -4.48
CA TYR A 102 10.48 14.70 -5.81
C TYR A 102 9.55 15.27 -6.88
N PRO A 103 9.30 16.60 -6.91
CA PRO A 103 8.34 17.19 -7.84
C PRO A 103 8.77 17.04 -9.30
N GLU A 104 10.05 17.22 -9.61
CA GLU A 104 10.57 17.07 -10.99
C GLU A 104 10.38 15.64 -11.52
N ALA A 105 10.63 14.63 -10.69
CA ALA A 105 10.42 13.24 -11.06
C ALA A 105 8.93 12.93 -11.28
N ALA A 106 8.05 13.51 -10.46
CA ALA A 106 6.62 13.37 -10.61
C ALA A 106 6.10 13.99 -11.91
N LEU A 107 6.58 15.20 -12.23
CA LEU A 107 6.24 15.88 -13.49
C LEU A 107 6.76 15.13 -14.71
N LYS A 108 8.01 14.63 -14.66
CA LYS A 108 8.60 13.83 -15.75
C LYS A 108 7.82 12.52 -15.97
N GLU A 109 7.35 11.90 -14.90
CA GLU A 109 6.47 10.73 -14.96
C GLU A 109 5.09 11.06 -15.54
N GLY A 110 4.72 12.34 -15.62
CA GLY A 110 3.40 12.79 -16.04
C GLY A 110 2.33 12.57 -14.95
N ILE A 111 2.71 12.76 -13.70
CA ILE A 111 1.80 12.77 -12.56
C ILE A 111 1.33 14.21 -12.33
N ALA A 112 0.03 14.39 -12.18
CA ALA A 112 -0.59 15.67 -11.87
C ALA A 112 -1.07 15.76 -10.41
N SER A 113 -1.75 14.71 -9.92
CA SER A 113 -2.28 14.70 -8.55
C SER A 113 -1.95 13.39 -7.83
N ILE A 114 -1.94 13.43 -6.50
CA ILE A 114 -1.67 12.26 -5.66
C ILE A 114 -2.70 12.19 -4.52
N LEU A 115 -3.27 11.01 -4.31
CA LEU A 115 -3.98 10.67 -3.08
C LEU A 115 -3.14 9.65 -2.31
N SER A 116 -2.81 9.95 -1.06
CA SER A 116 -2.11 9.06 -0.14
C SER A 116 -2.99 8.73 1.04
N VAL A 117 -3.23 7.45 1.29
CA VAL A 117 -3.99 7.00 2.45
C VAL A 117 -3.16 6.04 3.30
N PRO A 118 -3.26 6.11 4.64
CA PRO A 118 -2.50 5.24 5.51
C PRO A 118 -3.05 3.81 5.49
N ILE A 119 -2.16 2.84 5.58
CA ILE A 119 -2.51 1.43 5.81
C ILE A 119 -2.34 1.15 7.29
N HIS A 120 -3.45 0.83 7.96
CA HIS A 120 -3.45 0.52 9.39
C HIS A 120 -3.56 -0.99 9.63
N VAL A 121 -2.83 -1.44 10.66
CA VAL A 121 -2.98 -2.76 11.27
C VAL A 121 -3.09 -2.54 12.77
N HIS A 122 -4.22 -2.90 13.35
CA HIS A 122 -4.60 -2.50 14.69
C HIS A 122 -4.50 -0.97 14.82
N ASP A 123 -3.85 -0.45 15.84
CA ASP A 123 -3.67 0.99 16.06
C ASP A 123 -2.36 1.54 15.48
N ARG A 124 -1.74 0.84 14.52
CA ARG A 124 -0.45 1.24 13.95
C ARG A 124 -0.52 1.43 12.45
N VAL A 125 0.06 2.52 11.98
CA VAL A 125 0.32 2.69 10.54
C VAL A 125 1.50 1.81 10.16
N ILE A 126 1.30 0.96 9.15
CA ILE A 126 2.34 0.07 8.61
C ILE A 126 2.83 0.49 7.22
N GLY A 127 2.17 1.45 6.61
CA GLY A 127 2.48 1.90 5.27
C GLY A 127 1.47 2.87 4.72
N ALA A 128 1.51 3.08 3.41
CA ALA A 128 0.56 3.91 2.69
C ALA A 128 0.19 3.31 1.33
N LEU A 129 -1.05 3.51 0.93
CA LEU A 129 -1.53 3.28 -0.44
C LEU A 129 -1.59 4.64 -1.14
N ARG A 130 -0.87 4.78 -2.27
CA ARG A 130 -0.86 6.00 -3.08
C ARG A 130 -1.47 5.76 -4.44
N VAL A 131 -2.32 6.69 -4.84
CA VAL A 131 -2.96 6.74 -6.16
C VAL A 131 -2.41 7.96 -6.90
N TYR A 132 -2.06 7.80 -8.17
CA TYR A 132 -1.46 8.82 -9.01
C TYR A 132 -2.30 9.06 -10.25
N THR A 133 -2.57 10.31 -10.57
CA THR A 133 -3.35 10.70 -11.75
C THR A 133 -2.46 11.42 -12.77
N SER A 134 -2.82 11.33 -14.05
CA SER A 134 -2.16 12.07 -15.14
C SER A 134 -2.77 13.44 -15.42
N GLU A 135 -3.94 13.70 -14.86
CA GLU A 135 -4.65 14.97 -14.96
C GLU A 135 -4.95 15.50 -13.56
N PRO A 136 -5.05 16.82 -13.36
CA PRO A 136 -5.47 17.39 -12.10
C PRO A 136 -6.81 16.79 -11.64
N TRP A 137 -6.83 16.25 -10.42
CA TRP A 137 -8.00 15.57 -9.87
C TRP A 137 -8.31 16.08 -8.48
N GLU A 138 -9.47 16.68 -8.35
CA GLU A 138 -10.05 17.03 -7.06
C GLU A 138 -10.69 15.76 -6.46
N PHE A 139 -9.93 15.08 -5.60
CA PHE A 139 -10.39 13.85 -4.94
C PHE A 139 -11.58 14.16 -4.04
N THR A 140 -12.69 13.50 -4.30
CA THR A 140 -13.89 13.60 -3.46
C THR A 140 -13.78 12.72 -2.23
N MET A 141 -14.64 12.95 -1.25
CA MET A 141 -14.75 12.07 -0.08
C MET A 141 -15.08 10.61 -0.46
N GLU A 142 -15.80 10.40 -1.56
CA GLU A 142 -16.08 9.06 -2.08
C GLU A 142 -14.81 8.37 -2.59
N ASP A 143 -13.97 9.09 -3.34
CA ASP A 143 -12.68 8.59 -3.81
C ASP A 143 -11.78 8.23 -2.61
N VAL A 144 -11.69 9.13 -1.63
CA VAL A 144 -10.90 8.92 -0.40
C VAL A 144 -11.41 7.71 0.37
N ASN A 145 -12.71 7.61 0.63
CA ASN A 145 -13.30 6.51 1.39
C ASN A 145 -13.10 5.16 0.68
N PHE A 146 -13.19 5.13 -0.64
CA PHE A 146 -12.92 3.91 -1.41
C PHE A 146 -11.47 3.46 -1.25
N VAL A 147 -10.51 4.35 -1.50
CA VAL A 147 -9.07 4.02 -1.38
C VAL A 147 -8.72 3.64 0.06
N GLN A 148 -9.33 4.30 1.04
CA GLN A 148 -9.14 3.98 2.46
C GLN A 148 -9.70 2.61 2.83
N ALA A 149 -10.87 2.24 2.32
CA ALA A 149 -11.44 0.90 2.53
C ALA A 149 -10.52 -0.19 1.95
N VAL A 150 -9.99 0.02 0.74
CA VAL A 150 -9.04 -0.91 0.13
C VAL A 150 -7.74 -0.98 0.93
N ALA A 151 -7.19 0.15 1.37
CA ALA A 151 -5.99 0.19 2.20
C ALA A 151 -6.17 -0.59 3.51
N GLN A 152 -7.34 -0.46 4.15
CA GLN A 152 -7.67 -1.19 5.38
C GLN A 152 -7.75 -2.70 5.15
N ILE A 153 -8.41 -3.14 4.08
CA ILE A 153 -8.51 -4.55 3.70
C ILE A 153 -7.11 -5.12 3.41
N THR A 154 -6.30 -4.38 2.68
CA THR A 154 -4.91 -4.75 2.36
C THR A 154 -4.07 -4.92 3.62
N GLY A 155 -4.16 -3.99 4.56
CA GLY A 155 -3.47 -4.07 5.85
C GLY A 155 -3.87 -5.32 6.64
N MET A 156 -5.16 -5.60 6.78
CA MET A 156 -5.66 -6.80 7.45
C MET A 156 -5.17 -8.08 6.78
N ALA A 157 -5.19 -8.14 5.46
CA ALA A 157 -4.75 -9.33 4.71
C ALA A 157 -3.25 -9.59 4.86
N ILE A 158 -2.42 -8.53 4.79
CA ILE A 158 -0.96 -8.62 5.03
C ILE A 158 -0.69 -9.12 6.46
N ASP A 159 -1.39 -8.59 7.45
CA ASP A 159 -1.21 -8.98 8.85
C ASP A 159 -1.60 -10.45 9.08
N LEU A 160 -2.72 -10.88 8.51
CA LEU A 160 -3.16 -12.28 8.57
C LEU A 160 -2.12 -13.24 7.97
N CYS A 161 -1.52 -12.87 6.84
CA CYS A 161 -0.45 -13.68 6.23
C CYS A 161 0.80 -13.75 7.12
N ARG A 162 1.19 -12.63 7.73
CA ARG A 162 2.32 -12.59 8.68
C ARG A 162 2.08 -13.47 9.91
N LEU A 163 0.89 -13.39 10.49
CA LEU A 163 0.48 -14.23 11.62
C LEU A 163 0.51 -15.72 11.25
N ASN A 164 -0.04 -16.10 10.11
CA ASN A 164 -0.05 -17.47 9.64
C ASN A 164 1.35 -18.04 9.43
N LYS A 165 2.28 -17.25 8.85
CA LYS A 165 3.70 -17.64 8.70
C LYS A 165 4.34 -17.83 10.08
N GLY A 166 4.09 -16.95 11.04
CA GLY A 166 4.57 -17.05 12.41
C GLY A 166 4.07 -18.31 13.14
N TYR A 167 2.78 -18.62 13.04
CA TYR A 167 2.22 -19.85 13.64
C TYR A 167 2.80 -21.12 13.04
N LYS A 168 2.93 -21.19 11.72
CA LYS A 168 3.55 -22.35 11.05
C LYS A 168 4.99 -22.58 11.55
N TYR A 169 5.79 -21.52 11.62
CA TYR A 169 7.15 -21.58 12.13
C TYR A 169 7.19 -22.08 13.60
N SER A 170 6.34 -21.52 14.46
CA SER A 170 6.26 -21.93 15.87
C SER A 170 5.87 -23.40 16.05
N ILE A 171 4.91 -23.89 15.26
CA ILE A 171 4.48 -25.29 15.27
C ILE A 171 5.64 -26.20 14.82
N GLU A 172 6.39 -25.80 13.81
CA GLU A 172 7.52 -26.58 13.28
C GLU A 172 8.66 -26.68 14.31
N VAL A 173 8.98 -25.57 14.96
CA VAL A 173 9.97 -25.55 16.07
C VAL A 173 9.52 -26.45 17.22
N LEU A 174 8.25 -26.41 17.63
CA LEU A 174 7.71 -27.28 18.68
C LEU A 174 7.73 -28.75 18.29
N LYS A 175 7.48 -29.09 17.02
CA LYS A 175 7.59 -30.48 16.52
C LYS A 175 9.04 -30.94 16.58
N THR A 176 9.99 -30.11 16.18
CA THR A 176 11.42 -30.42 16.21
C THR A 176 11.91 -30.65 17.65
N MET A 177 11.45 -29.83 18.60
CA MET A 177 11.80 -29.98 20.02
C MET A 177 11.21 -31.25 20.66
N ARG A 178 10.12 -31.81 20.09
CA ARG A 178 9.50 -33.08 20.53
C ARG A 178 10.14 -34.32 19.90
N ASP A 179 11.05 -34.16 18.95
CA ASP A 179 11.77 -35.32 18.37
C ASP A 179 12.64 -35.95 19.43
N PRO A 180 12.52 -37.29 19.67
CA PRO A 180 13.30 -38.02 20.67
C PRO A 180 14.82 -37.88 20.51
N LYS A 181 15.32 -37.51 19.34
CA LYS A 181 16.75 -37.26 19.11
C LYS A 181 17.29 -36.06 19.91
N TYR A 182 16.45 -35.08 20.26
CA TYR A 182 16.83 -33.91 21.05
C TYR A 182 16.54 -34.07 22.55
N LEU A 183 15.75 -35.08 22.96
CA LEU A 183 15.46 -35.39 24.37
C LEU A 183 16.53 -36.26 25.05
N LYS A 184 17.54 -36.73 24.33
CA LYS A 184 18.64 -37.60 24.87
C LYS A 184 19.90 -36.84 25.25
N ALA A 185 19.86 -35.51 25.36
CA ALA A 185 21.03 -34.67 25.70
C ALA A 185 20.86 -33.97 27.06
N VAL A 186 20.36 -34.70 28.07
CA VAL A 186 20.41 -34.29 29.50
C VAL A 186 20.85 -35.50 30.31
#